data_c44c291681dfdeef31582104b00bd994
#
_entry.id   c44c291681dfdeef31582104b00bd994
#
_cell.length_a   1.000
_cell.length_b   1.000
_cell.length_c   1.000
_cell.angle_alpha   90.00
_cell.angle_beta   90.00
_cell.angle_gamma   90.00
#
_symmetry.space_group_name_H-M   'P 1'
#
loop_
_entity.id
_entity.type
_entity.pdbx_description
1 polymer ?
#
loop_
_entity_poly.entity_id
_entity_poly.type
_entity_poly.pdbx_seq_one_letter_code
_entity_poly.pdbx_strand_id
1 'polypeptide(L)'
;MAGVAPGSGSRSDPPPAGQDSPVSQAAPAGHAAPLGQAELLGPTDIRALAARLGIQPSKRLGQNFVVDSGTVSRITAMAALQPDDVVLEVGPGFGSLTLPLLAAARRVIAVEVDRALATELPLTVAARAPQLADRLEVVMADAARVTELPGVGPVPGGPPVHDPPTVLVANLPYNVSVPVVLHLLATVPSLTRGLVMVQAEVADRMCAPPGSRTYGVPSAKLAWFGTARRAGSVGRAVFWPVPRVDSGLVSLARYSAADAVLVRGTASREETFAVIDAAFSQRRKTLRSALAQWAGSPAAAEEALRAAGVDPSLRGEALGIGEFARIAAGSAGDRSVGA
;
A
#
# COMPACT_ATOMS: atom_id res chain seq x y z
N MET A 1 37.91 22.00 78.20
CA MET A 1 38.74 22.65 77.17
C MET A 1 38.32 22.06 75.78
N ALA A 2 37.82 22.98 75.00
CA ALA A 2 37.63 22.99 73.57
C ALA A 2 37.40 21.64 72.84
N GLY A 3 36.12 21.39 72.52
CA GLY A 3 35.70 20.40 71.53
C GLY A 3 35.59 21.04 70.15
N VAL A 4 36.12 20.41 69.17
CA VAL A 4 36.03 20.73 67.74
C VAL A 4 34.82 20.04 67.15
N ALA A 5 33.91 20.77 66.55
CA ALA A 5 32.76 20.24 65.78
C ALA A 5 33.18 19.80 64.42
N PRO A 6 32.61 18.67 63.84
CA PRO A 6 32.86 18.27 62.48
C PRO A 6 31.96 19.01 61.51
N GLY A 7 32.56 19.36 60.34
CA GLY A 7 31.95 20.11 59.26
C GLY A 7 30.81 19.40 58.54
N SER A 8 29.83 20.22 58.19
CA SER A 8 28.71 19.88 57.35
C SER A 8 29.10 19.67 55.88
N GLY A 9 29.07 18.41 55.38
CA GLY A 9 29.20 18.12 53.98
C GLY A 9 27.92 18.49 53.23
N SER A 10 28.01 19.46 52.33
CA SER A 10 26.94 19.85 51.40
C SER A 10 26.74 18.75 50.35
N ARG A 11 25.59 18.09 50.40
CA ARG A 11 25.12 17.25 49.31
C ARG A 11 24.63 18.18 48.21
N SER A 12 25.29 18.15 47.07
CA SER A 12 24.79 18.74 45.82
C SER A 12 23.67 17.89 45.27
N ASP A 13 22.47 18.45 45.18
CA ASP A 13 21.32 17.85 44.48
C ASP A 13 21.60 17.77 42.97
N PRO A 14 21.14 16.70 42.30
CA PRO A 14 21.21 16.59 40.85
C PRO A 14 20.25 17.64 40.20
N PRO A 15 20.57 18.14 38.98
CA PRO A 15 19.70 19.08 38.31
C PRO A 15 18.36 18.41 37.93
N PRO A 16 17.25 19.20 37.86
CA PRO A 16 15.94 18.68 37.51
C PRO A 16 15.94 18.18 36.08
N ALA A 17 15.29 17.03 35.90
CA ALA A 17 15.06 16.39 34.59
C ALA A 17 14.41 17.40 33.62
N GLY A 18 14.98 17.46 32.40
CA GLY A 18 14.51 18.34 31.35
C GLY A 18 13.02 18.06 31.04
N GLN A 19 12.26 19.14 30.98
CA GLN A 19 10.89 19.14 30.50
C GLN A 19 10.91 18.79 29.04
N ASP A 20 10.33 17.62 28.68
CA ASP A 20 10.01 17.27 27.33
C ASP A 20 9.10 18.34 26.74
N SER A 21 9.63 19.10 25.80
CA SER A 21 8.84 20.00 24.97
C SER A 21 7.85 19.16 24.17
N PRO A 22 6.56 19.49 24.15
CA PRO A 22 5.60 18.78 23.36
C PRO A 22 6.00 18.92 21.88
N VAL A 23 6.28 17.77 21.24
CA VAL A 23 6.41 17.68 19.78
C VAL A 23 5.13 18.29 19.20
N SER A 24 5.28 19.44 18.55
CA SER A 24 4.22 20.12 17.83
C SER A 24 3.60 19.12 16.85
N GLN A 25 2.42 18.60 17.18
CA GLN A 25 1.58 17.91 16.21
C GLN A 25 1.19 18.95 15.15
N ALA A 26 1.82 18.88 13.99
CA ALA A 26 1.38 19.63 12.83
C ALA A 26 -0.11 19.30 12.63
N ALA A 27 -0.96 20.33 12.73
CA ALA A 27 -2.37 20.23 12.40
C ALA A 27 -2.51 19.63 11.00
N PRO A 28 -3.51 18.76 10.76
CA PRO A 28 -3.74 18.23 9.42
C PRO A 28 -3.93 19.41 8.48
N ALA A 29 -3.15 19.43 7.40
CA ALA A 29 -3.28 20.43 6.32
C ALA A 29 -4.75 20.60 5.97
N GLY A 30 -5.23 21.84 5.95
CA GLY A 30 -6.63 22.15 5.76
C GLY A 30 -7.17 21.42 4.52
N HIS A 31 -8.30 20.74 4.69
CA HIS A 31 -8.99 20.09 3.58
C HIS A 31 -9.38 21.17 2.57
N ALA A 32 -8.86 21.06 1.36
CA ALA A 32 -9.31 21.92 0.27
C ALA A 32 -10.83 21.75 0.08
N ALA A 33 -11.53 22.82 -0.30
CA ALA A 33 -12.95 22.75 -0.57
C ALA A 33 -13.23 21.71 -1.68
N PRO A 34 -14.31 20.92 -1.58
CA PRO A 34 -14.62 19.88 -2.57
C PRO A 34 -14.84 20.54 -3.96
N LEU A 35 -14.30 19.89 -5.00
CA LEU A 35 -14.39 20.35 -6.39
C LEU A 35 -15.82 20.29 -6.99
N GLY A 36 -16.73 19.60 -6.30
CA GLY A 36 -18.13 19.44 -6.69
C GLY A 36 -18.92 18.64 -5.67
N GLN A 37 -20.20 18.43 -5.95
CA GLN A 37 -21.07 17.57 -5.15
C GLN A 37 -21.43 16.33 -5.96
N ALA A 38 -21.52 15.16 -5.30
CA ALA A 38 -21.96 13.91 -5.86
C ALA A 38 -23.03 13.30 -4.94
N GLU A 39 -24.10 12.79 -5.53
CA GLU A 39 -25.11 12.03 -4.80
C GLU A 39 -24.61 10.61 -4.59
N LEU A 40 -24.35 10.24 -3.33
CA LEU A 40 -23.78 8.94 -2.98
C LEU A 40 -24.83 7.81 -3.11
N LEU A 41 -24.35 6.63 -3.48
CA LEU A 41 -25.15 5.43 -3.55
C LEU A 41 -25.40 4.85 -2.15
N GLY A 42 -26.67 4.53 -1.88
CA GLY A 42 -27.08 3.79 -0.70
C GLY A 42 -27.32 2.29 -0.99
N PRO A 43 -27.68 1.51 0.06
CA PRO A 43 -27.93 0.06 -0.09
C PRO A 43 -29.04 -0.28 -1.08
N THR A 44 -30.08 0.56 -1.17
CA THR A 44 -31.21 0.38 -2.10
C THR A 44 -30.76 0.60 -3.53
N ASP A 45 -29.97 1.64 -3.79
CA ASP A 45 -29.47 1.96 -5.13
C ASP A 45 -28.62 0.82 -5.68
N ILE A 46 -27.66 0.32 -4.87
CA ILE A 46 -26.77 -0.75 -5.28
C ILE A 46 -27.52 -2.03 -5.60
N ARG A 47 -28.53 -2.40 -4.79
CA ARG A 47 -29.38 -3.56 -5.07
C ARG A 47 -30.23 -3.37 -6.32
N ALA A 48 -30.77 -2.18 -6.54
CA ALA A 48 -31.54 -1.87 -7.75
C ALA A 48 -30.65 -1.94 -9.01
N LEU A 49 -29.43 -1.37 -8.97
CA LEU A 49 -28.46 -1.46 -10.05
C LEU A 49 -28.07 -2.92 -10.33
N ALA A 50 -27.78 -3.70 -9.30
CA ALA A 50 -27.43 -5.11 -9.44
C ALA A 50 -28.59 -5.91 -10.06
N ALA A 51 -29.82 -5.70 -9.59
CA ALA A 51 -31.01 -6.37 -10.15
C ALA A 51 -31.23 -5.99 -11.62
N ARG A 52 -31.13 -4.70 -11.97
CA ARG A 52 -31.29 -4.21 -13.34
C ARG A 52 -30.25 -4.80 -14.31
N LEU A 53 -29.02 -4.98 -13.85
CA LEU A 53 -27.92 -5.54 -14.65
C LEU A 53 -27.85 -7.06 -14.58
N GLY A 54 -28.68 -7.72 -13.80
CA GLY A 54 -28.61 -9.18 -13.58
C GLY A 54 -27.32 -9.62 -12.88
N ILE A 55 -26.64 -8.69 -12.17
CA ILE A 55 -25.37 -8.98 -11.51
C ILE A 55 -25.63 -9.73 -10.20
N GLN A 56 -25.06 -10.93 -10.12
CA GLN A 56 -24.91 -11.66 -8.87
C GLN A 56 -23.46 -11.55 -8.41
N PRO A 57 -23.19 -10.99 -7.20
CA PRO A 57 -21.84 -10.80 -6.71
C PRO A 57 -21.00 -12.07 -6.80
N SER A 58 -19.88 -11.99 -7.50
CA SER A 58 -19.04 -13.14 -7.81
C SER A 58 -17.98 -13.35 -6.72
N LYS A 59 -18.00 -14.53 -6.08
CA LYS A 59 -16.93 -14.93 -5.15
C LYS A 59 -15.57 -15.04 -5.86
N ARG A 60 -15.56 -15.44 -7.14
CA ARG A 60 -14.34 -15.55 -7.95
C ARG A 60 -13.67 -14.19 -8.17
N LEU A 61 -14.48 -13.16 -8.37
CA LEU A 61 -13.99 -11.78 -8.51
C LEU A 61 -13.83 -11.06 -7.16
N GLY A 62 -14.14 -11.72 -6.04
CA GLY A 62 -14.02 -11.13 -4.71
C GLY A 62 -14.94 -9.92 -4.48
N GLN A 63 -16.07 -9.84 -5.19
CA GLN A 63 -16.97 -8.69 -5.18
C GLN A 63 -17.69 -8.56 -3.82
N ASN A 64 -17.36 -7.48 -3.11
CA ASN A 64 -18.04 -7.02 -1.90
C ASN A 64 -18.17 -5.50 -2.03
N PHE A 65 -19.35 -5.02 -2.37
CA PHE A 65 -19.64 -3.61 -2.61
C PHE A 65 -19.88 -2.88 -1.30
N VAL A 66 -19.24 -1.73 -1.10
CA VAL A 66 -19.54 -0.87 0.05
C VAL A 66 -20.88 -0.18 -0.18
N VAL A 67 -21.82 -0.38 0.73
CA VAL A 67 -23.20 0.16 0.60
C VAL A 67 -23.50 1.27 1.61
N ASP A 68 -22.60 1.54 2.54
CA ASP A 68 -22.75 2.56 3.58
C ASP A 68 -22.04 3.86 3.17
N SER A 69 -22.81 4.89 2.87
CA SER A 69 -22.32 6.19 2.43
C SER A 69 -21.44 6.89 3.48
N GLY A 70 -21.72 6.69 4.77
CA GLY A 70 -20.89 7.23 5.86
C GLY A 70 -19.49 6.63 5.86
N THR A 71 -19.38 5.32 5.65
CA THR A 71 -18.10 4.63 5.51
C THR A 71 -17.34 5.10 4.27
N VAL A 72 -18.03 5.25 3.14
CA VAL A 72 -17.44 5.75 1.89
C VAL A 72 -16.88 7.16 2.07
N SER A 73 -17.65 8.06 2.67
CA SER A 73 -17.22 9.44 2.98
C SER A 73 -15.99 9.46 3.90
N ARG A 74 -15.97 8.59 4.93
CA ARG A 74 -14.84 8.46 5.83
C ARG A 74 -13.58 7.98 5.10
N ILE A 75 -13.68 6.98 4.22
CA ILE A 75 -12.55 6.47 3.44
C ILE A 75 -11.99 7.57 2.54
N THR A 76 -12.86 8.31 1.85
CA THR A 76 -12.45 9.42 0.99
C THR A 76 -11.74 10.53 1.78
N ALA A 77 -12.26 10.91 2.95
CA ALA A 77 -11.61 11.88 3.84
C ALA A 77 -10.23 11.39 4.30
N MET A 78 -10.10 10.10 4.64
CA MET A 78 -8.83 9.51 5.06
C MET A 78 -7.80 9.40 3.93
N ALA A 79 -8.21 9.38 2.67
CA ALA A 79 -7.31 9.42 1.52
C ALA A 79 -6.62 10.79 1.38
N ALA A 80 -7.08 11.83 2.08
CA ALA A 80 -6.51 13.17 2.13
C ALA A 80 -6.19 13.73 0.73
N LEU A 81 -7.16 13.59 -0.18
CA LEU A 81 -6.99 14.00 -1.57
C LEU A 81 -6.82 15.51 -1.70
N GLN A 82 -6.01 15.91 -2.66
CA GLN A 82 -5.82 17.29 -3.08
C GLN A 82 -6.59 17.56 -4.38
N PRO A 83 -7.00 18.80 -4.66
CA PRO A 83 -7.75 19.13 -5.87
C PRO A 83 -7.06 18.79 -7.19
N ASP A 84 -5.76 18.72 -7.23
CA ASP A 84 -4.92 18.38 -8.38
C ASP A 84 -4.54 16.91 -8.46
N ASP A 85 -4.95 16.08 -7.49
CA ASP A 85 -4.70 14.65 -7.56
C ASP A 85 -5.42 13.97 -8.72
N VAL A 86 -4.72 13.02 -9.32
CA VAL A 86 -5.30 12.03 -10.23
C VAL A 86 -5.36 10.70 -9.49
N VAL A 87 -6.57 10.24 -9.20
CA VAL A 87 -6.79 9.01 -8.44
C VAL A 87 -6.83 7.80 -9.37
N LEU A 88 -6.08 6.76 -9.04
CA LEU A 88 -6.26 5.41 -9.58
C LEU A 88 -7.17 4.63 -8.64
N GLU A 89 -8.36 4.26 -9.09
CA GLU A 89 -9.28 3.40 -8.38
C GLU A 89 -9.26 2.00 -8.98
N VAL A 90 -9.18 0.96 -8.17
CA VAL A 90 -9.26 -0.44 -8.64
C VAL A 90 -10.51 -1.09 -8.09
N GLY A 91 -11.31 -1.66 -9.00
CA GLY A 91 -12.57 -2.30 -8.67
C GLY A 91 -13.63 -1.29 -8.19
N PRO A 92 -13.97 -0.28 -8.99
CA PRO A 92 -14.97 0.74 -8.64
C PRO A 92 -16.36 0.15 -8.37
N GLY A 93 -16.64 -1.01 -8.95
CA GLY A 93 -17.94 -1.66 -8.85
C GLY A 93 -19.06 -0.76 -9.40
N PHE A 94 -20.08 -0.51 -8.58
CA PHE A 94 -21.18 0.41 -8.95
C PHE A 94 -20.84 1.89 -8.81
N GLY A 95 -19.64 2.25 -8.31
CA GLY A 95 -19.21 3.64 -8.17
C GLY A 95 -19.37 4.23 -6.77
N SER A 96 -19.61 3.39 -5.75
CA SER A 96 -19.77 3.90 -4.36
C SER A 96 -18.60 4.77 -3.91
N LEU A 97 -17.36 4.35 -4.18
CA LEU A 97 -16.17 5.11 -3.82
C LEU A 97 -15.81 6.12 -4.93
N THR A 98 -16.06 5.81 -6.20
CA THR A 98 -15.79 6.68 -7.35
C THR A 98 -16.46 8.05 -7.21
N LEU A 99 -17.72 8.09 -6.81
CA LEU A 99 -18.50 9.33 -6.71
C LEU A 99 -17.85 10.37 -5.77
N PRO A 100 -17.53 10.07 -4.51
CA PRO A 100 -16.87 11.04 -3.66
C PRO A 100 -15.40 11.28 -4.05
N LEU A 101 -14.71 10.33 -4.70
CA LEU A 101 -13.37 10.56 -5.23
C LEU A 101 -13.40 11.62 -6.35
N LEU A 102 -14.36 11.56 -7.27
CA LEU A 102 -14.56 12.58 -8.31
C LEU A 102 -14.83 13.96 -7.73
N ALA A 103 -15.54 14.04 -6.60
CA ALA A 103 -15.80 15.31 -5.92
C ALA A 103 -14.57 15.88 -5.21
N ALA A 104 -13.57 15.06 -4.88
CA ALA A 104 -12.41 15.44 -4.10
C ALA A 104 -11.12 15.58 -4.93
N ALA A 105 -11.05 14.98 -6.12
CA ALA A 105 -9.86 14.91 -6.95
C ALA A 105 -10.11 15.54 -8.33
N ARG A 106 -9.03 15.88 -9.02
CA ARG A 106 -9.10 16.43 -10.39
C ARG A 106 -9.64 15.41 -11.38
N ARG A 107 -9.29 14.13 -11.21
CA ARG A 107 -9.66 13.04 -12.12
C ARG A 107 -9.65 11.71 -11.37
N VAL A 108 -10.44 10.77 -11.84
CA VAL A 108 -10.44 9.37 -11.41
C VAL A 108 -10.24 8.47 -12.62
N ILE A 109 -9.19 7.65 -12.60
CA ILE A 109 -8.95 6.56 -13.53
C ILE A 109 -9.39 5.27 -12.82
N ALA A 110 -10.49 4.68 -13.27
CA ALA A 110 -11.10 3.51 -12.66
C ALA A 110 -10.80 2.25 -13.48
N VAL A 111 -10.08 1.29 -12.88
CA VAL A 111 -9.75 -0.01 -13.52
C VAL A 111 -10.74 -1.06 -13.06
N GLU A 112 -11.53 -1.60 -13.98
CA GLU A 112 -12.56 -2.61 -13.71
C GLU A 112 -12.42 -3.81 -14.65
N VAL A 113 -12.45 -5.01 -14.09
CA VAL A 113 -12.33 -6.27 -14.86
C VAL A 113 -13.69 -6.80 -15.31
N ASP A 114 -14.75 -6.46 -14.60
CA ASP A 114 -16.12 -6.86 -14.93
C ASP A 114 -16.70 -5.91 -15.98
N ARG A 115 -16.96 -6.45 -17.18
CA ARG A 115 -17.47 -5.67 -18.31
C ARG A 115 -18.79 -4.96 -18.01
N ALA A 116 -19.70 -5.61 -17.30
CA ALA A 116 -20.99 -5.04 -16.99
C ALA A 116 -20.85 -3.81 -16.06
N LEU A 117 -20.00 -3.94 -15.04
CA LEU A 117 -19.69 -2.83 -14.12
C LEU A 117 -18.91 -1.71 -14.81
N ALA A 118 -17.92 -2.04 -15.64
CA ALA A 118 -17.14 -1.04 -16.41
C ALA A 118 -18.05 -0.23 -17.35
N THR A 119 -19.07 -0.86 -17.95
CA THR A 119 -20.04 -0.18 -18.82
C THR A 119 -21.04 0.66 -18.03
N GLU A 120 -21.45 0.19 -16.84
CA GLU A 120 -22.44 0.88 -15.98
C GLU A 120 -21.86 2.09 -15.26
N LEU A 121 -20.59 2.07 -14.89
CA LEU A 121 -19.99 3.11 -14.07
C LEU A 121 -20.14 4.54 -14.65
N PRO A 122 -19.86 4.79 -15.93
CA PRO A 122 -20.10 6.11 -16.54
C PRO A 122 -21.57 6.55 -16.47
N LEU A 123 -22.52 5.62 -16.62
CA LEU A 123 -23.96 5.89 -16.51
C LEU A 123 -24.35 6.27 -15.10
N THR A 124 -23.82 5.54 -14.11
CA THR A 124 -24.00 5.87 -12.69
C THR A 124 -23.48 7.28 -12.37
N VAL A 125 -22.28 7.62 -12.85
CA VAL A 125 -21.69 8.95 -12.63
C VAL A 125 -22.48 10.04 -13.34
N ALA A 126 -22.90 9.83 -14.59
CA ALA A 126 -23.73 10.78 -15.31
C ALA A 126 -25.09 11.05 -14.63
N ALA A 127 -25.65 10.04 -13.95
CA ALA A 127 -26.90 10.17 -13.21
C ALA A 127 -26.74 10.85 -11.84
N ARG A 128 -25.62 10.62 -11.12
CA ARG A 128 -25.43 11.05 -9.73
C ARG A 128 -24.49 12.25 -9.56
N ALA A 129 -23.66 12.54 -10.55
CA ALA A 129 -22.70 13.62 -10.54
C ALA A 129 -22.42 14.11 -11.99
N PRO A 130 -23.45 14.54 -12.76
CA PRO A 130 -23.30 14.87 -14.19
C PRO A 130 -22.22 15.94 -14.45
N GLN A 131 -22.03 16.88 -13.51
CA GLN A 131 -21.02 17.94 -13.59
C GLN A 131 -19.58 17.45 -13.37
N LEU A 132 -19.39 16.18 -12.98
CA LEU A 132 -18.10 15.56 -12.76
C LEU A 132 -17.80 14.40 -13.73
N ALA A 133 -18.72 14.13 -14.66
CA ALA A 133 -18.65 12.98 -15.56
C ALA A 133 -17.42 12.99 -16.47
N ASP A 134 -16.97 14.15 -16.90
CA ASP A 134 -15.78 14.38 -17.73
C ASP A 134 -14.45 14.10 -16.99
N ARG A 135 -14.50 13.95 -15.66
CA ARG A 135 -13.34 13.61 -14.82
C ARG A 135 -13.15 12.11 -14.63
N LEU A 136 -14.12 11.30 -15.07
CA LEU A 136 -14.01 9.83 -14.99
C LEU A 136 -13.42 9.26 -16.27
N GLU A 137 -12.46 8.39 -16.12
CA GLU A 137 -11.98 7.51 -17.18
C GLU A 137 -12.03 6.06 -16.72
N VAL A 138 -12.66 5.18 -17.49
CA VAL A 138 -12.80 3.76 -17.16
C VAL A 138 -11.90 2.93 -18.07
N VAL A 139 -11.03 2.14 -17.46
CA VAL A 139 -10.15 1.19 -18.12
C VAL A 139 -10.64 -0.23 -17.81
N MET A 140 -11.12 -0.92 -18.83
CA MET A 140 -11.56 -2.31 -18.70
C MET A 140 -10.34 -3.24 -18.76
N ALA A 141 -9.77 -3.59 -17.61
CA ALA A 141 -8.56 -4.41 -17.51
C ALA A 141 -8.47 -5.15 -16.17
N ASP A 142 -7.61 -6.17 -16.13
CA ASP A 142 -7.17 -6.80 -14.87
C ASP A 142 -6.07 -5.96 -14.23
N ALA A 143 -6.37 -5.36 -13.09
CA ALA A 143 -5.43 -4.50 -12.36
C ALA A 143 -4.15 -5.22 -11.89
N ALA A 144 -4.15 -6.55 -11.81
CA ALA A 144 -2.96 -7.33 -11.51
C ALA A 144 -2.01 -7.50 -12.71
N ARG A 145 -2.43 -7.09 -13.90
CA ARG A 145 -1.69 -7.28 -15.17
C ARG A 145 -1.65 -6.05 -16.06
N VAL A 146 -2.41 -5.01 -15.74
CA VAL A 146 -2.49 -3.79 -16.55
C VAL A 146 -1.11 -3.15 -16.70
N THR A 147 -0.72 -2.87 -17.92
CA THR A 147 0.56 -2.21 -18.27
C THR A 147 0.34 -0.85 -18.92
N GLU A 148 -0.85 -0.62 -19.45
CA GLU A 148 -1.23 0.61 -20.12
C GLU A 148 -2.35 1.30 -19.34
N LEU A 149 -2.02 2.45 -18.80
CA LEU A 149 -2.98 3.32 -18.12
C LEU A 149 -2.86 4.73 -18.71
N PRO A 150 -3.95 5.50 -18.75
CA PRO A 150 -3.91 6.90 -19.17
C PRO A 150 -2.84 7.69 -18.39
N GLY A 151 -1.95 8.37 -19.13
CA GLY A 151 -0.84 9.12 -18.55
C GLY A 151 0.35 8.28 -18.06
N VAL A 152 0.33 6.96 -18.20
CA VAL A 152 1.43 6.06 -17.81
C VAL A 152 2.08 5.45 -19.04
N GLY A 153 3.40 5.60 -19.15
CA GLY A 153 4.21 5.05 -20.24
C GLY A 153 4.68 6.09 -21.25
N PRO A 154 5.63 5.70 -22.13
CA PRO A 154 6.13 6.60 -23.16
C PRO A 154 5.04 6.84 -24.21
N VAL A 155 4.73 8.12 -24.43
CA VAL A 155 3.89 8.54 -25.57
C VAL A 155 4.80 8.71 -26.78
N PRO A 156 4.68 7.89 -27.84
CA PRO A 156 5.46 8.09 -29.05
C PRO A 156 5.17 9.48 -29.65
N GLY A 157 6.15 10.39 -29.54
CA GLY A 157 6.12 11.68 -30.25
C GLY A 157 5.44 12.87 -29.59
N GLY A 158 5.05 12.79 -28.30
CA GLY A 158 4.42 13.95 -27.64
C GLY A 158 4.38 13.89 -26.11
N PRO A 159 4.01 14.99 -25.44
CA PRO A 159 3.73 14.98 -24.02
C PRO A 159 2.52 14.06 -23.75
N PRO A 160 2.43 13.45 -22.52
CA PRO A 160 1.29 12.60 -22.17
C PRO A 160 -0.01 13.37 -22.35
N VAL A 161 -0.98 12.77 -23.05
CA VAL A 161 -2.30 13.38 -23.30
C VAL A 161 -3.07 13.57 -21.98
N HIS A 162 -2.70 12.82 -20.94
CA HIS A 162 -3.32 12.85 -19.62
C HIS A 162 -2.27 12.82 -18.52
N ASP A 163 -2.56 13.50 -17.42
CA ASP A 163 -1.70 13.43 -16.25
C ASP A 163 -1.76 12.03 -15.63
N PRO A 164 -0.61 11.48 -15.22
CA PRO A 164 -0.54 10.16 -14.64
C PRO A 164 -1.18 10.12 -13.24
N PRO A 165 -1.70 8.96 -12.80
CA PRO A 165 -2.27 8.81 -11.47
C PRO A 165 -1.21 9.04 -10.38
N THR A 166 -1.56 9.83 -9.36
CA THR A 166 -0.69 10.20 -8.23
C THR A 166 -1.05 9.48 -6.95
N VAL A 167 -2.31 9.06 -6.81
CA VAL A 167 -2.86 8.44 -5.59
C VAL A 167 -3.63 7.17 -5.93
N LEU A 168 -3.35 6.08 -5.21
CA LEU A 168 -4.14 4.84 -5.28
C LEU A 168 -5.22 4.86 -4.19
N VAL A 169 -6.50 4.78 -4.55
CA VAL A 169 -7.60 4.58 -3.59
C VAL A 169 -8.47 3.44 -4.07
N ALA A 170 -8.63 2.38 -3.25
CA ALA A 170 -9.35 1.20 -3.72
C ALA A 170 -9.94 0.36 -2.58
N ASN A 171 -11.14 -0.20 -2.84
CA ASN A 171 -11.66 -1.35 -2.13
C ASN A 171 -11.27 -2.62 -2.90
N LEU A 172 -10.13 -3.20 -2.56
CA LEU A 172 -9.53 -4.28 -3.34
C LEU A 172 -10.22 -5.63 -3.12
N PRO A 173 -10.39 -6.44 -4.19
CA PRO A 173 -10.81 -7.83 -4.05
C PRO A 173 -9.84 -8.59 -3.15
N TYR A 174 -10.38 -9.33 -2.18
CA TYR A 174 -9.58 -9.91 -1.09
C TYR A 174 -8.53 -10.92 -1.54
N ASN A 175 -8.81 -11.67 -2.60
CA ASN A 175 -7.94 -12.74 -3.11
C ASN A 175 -6.74 -12.24 -3.93
N VAL A 176 -6.77 -11.00 -4.41
CA VAL A 176 -5.73 -10.44 -5.30
C VAL A 176 -5.13 -9.12 -4.81
N SER A 177 -5.51 -8.66 -3.63
CA SER A 177 -5.14 -7.33 -3.14
C SER A 177 -3.63 -7.09 -3.09
N VAL A 178 -2.84 -8.01 -2.53
CA VAL A 178 -1.37 -7.86 -2.45
C VAL A 178 -0.71 -7.86 -3.83
N PRO A 179 -0.97 -8.85 -4.72
CA PRO A 179 -0.47 -8.82 -6.10
C PRO A 179 -0.82 -7.52 -6.84
N VAL A 180 -2.06 -7.04 -6.73
CA VAL A 180 -2.50 -5.79 -7.39
C VAL A 180 -1.69 -4.59 -6.88
N VAL A 181 -1.57 -4.41 -5.56
CA VAL A 181 -0.81 -3.29 -4.99
C VAL A 181 0.66 -3.34 -5.42
N LEU A 182 1.31 -4.51 -5.34
CA LEU A 182 2.70 -4.67 -5.74
C LEU A 182 2.91 -4.41 -7.24
N HIS A 183 1.98 -4.88 -8.09
CA HIS A 183 2.02 -4.65 -9.52
C HIS A 183 1.90 -3.16 -9.85
N LEU A 184 0.89 -2.48 -9.30
CA LEU A 184 0.67 -1.05 -9.55
C LEU A 184 1.83 -0.18 -9.03
N LEU A 185 2.37 -0.50 -7.86
CA LEU A 185 3.57 0.20 -7.35
C LEU A 185 4.79 -0.01 -8.25
N ALA A 186 4.89 -1.13 -8.95
CA ALA A 186 5.97 -1.42 -9.87
C ALA A 186 5.80 -0.76 -11.25
N THR A 187 4.57 -0.73 -11.78
CA THR A 187 4.27 -0.29 -13.15
C THR A 187 3.83 1.17 -13.25
N VAL A 188 3.41 1.78 -12.13
CA VAL A 188 2.94 3.16 -12.05
C VAL A 188 3.83 3.97 -11.09
N PRO A 189 4.99 4.44 -11.56
CA PRO A 189 5.97 5.14 -10.70
C PRO A 189 5.47 6.50 -10.20
N SER A 190 4.49 7.10 -10.84
CA SER A 190 3.85 8.35 -10.44
C SER A 190 2.98 8.24 -9.17
N LEU A 191 2.57 7.03 -8.77
CA LEU A 191 1.88 6.83 -7.49
C LEU A 191 2.81 7.18 -6.32
N THR A 192 2.49 8.23 -5.60
CA THR A 192 3.26 8.69 -4.43
C THR A 192 2.68 8.18 -3.11
N ARG A 193 1.38 7.96 -3.06
CA ARG A 193 0.67 7.49 -1.88
C ARG A 193 -0.56 6.67 -2.25
N GLY A 194 -1.18 6.04 -1.25
CA GLY A 194 -2.44 5.33 -1.45
C GLY A 194 -3.16 5.01 -0.16
N LEU A 195 -4.44 4.73 -0.28
CA LEU A 195 -5.30 4.18 0.77
C LEU A 195 -6.06 3.00 0.19
N VAL A 196 -5.74 1.80 0.65
CA VAL A 196 -6.40 0.59 0.16
C VAL A 196 -7.13 -0.12 1.28
N MET A 197 -8.32 -0.65 0.97
CA MET A 197 -9.09 -1.50 1.86
C MET A 197 -8.93 -2.95 1.43
N VAL A 198 -8.53 -3.79 2.39
CA VAL A 198 -8.28 -5.22 2.20
C VAL A 198 -8.82 -6.00 3.41
N GLN A 199 -8.79 -7.34 3.40
CA GLN A 199 -9.10 -8.12 4.61
C GLN A 199 -8.23 -7.69 5.79
N ALA A 200 -8.78 -7.70 7.00
CA ALA A 200 -8.07 -7.26 8.21
C ALA A 200 -6.73 -7.99 8.41
N GLU A 201 -6.72 -9.33 8.24
CA GLU A 201 -5.49 -10.13 8.32
C GLU A 201 -4.45 -9.74 7.25
N VAL A 202 -4.91 -9.45 6.03
CA VAL A 202 -4.01 -9.01 4.95
C VAL A 202 -3.44 -7.63 5.25
N ALA A 203 -4.25 -6.71 5.77
CA ALA A 203 -3.79 -5.40 6.21
C ALA A 203 -2.73 -5.50 7.31
N ASP A 204 -2.94 -6.39 8.28
CA ASP A 204 -1.96 -6.63 9.35
C ASP A 204 -0.64 -7.20 8.81
N ARG A 205 -0.70 -8.09 7.82
CA ARG A 205 0.50 -8.60 7.12
C ARG A 205 1.20 -7.53 6.30
N MET A 206 0.45 -6.68 5.58
CA MET A 206 1.05 -5.60 4.78
C MET A 206 1.79 -4.57 5.65
N CYS A 207 1.30 -4.32 6.85
CA CYS A 207 1.82 -3.31 7.78
C CYS A 207 2.80 -3.88 8.82
N ALA A 208 3.05 -5.18 8.80
CA ALA A 208 3.87 -5.84 9.83
C ALA A 208 5.34 -5.40 9.76
N PRO A 209 5.96 -4.99 10.88
CA PRO A 209 7.39 -4.70 10.93
C PRO A 209 8.22 -5.98 10.98
N PRO A 210 9.52 -5.94 10.58
CA PRO A 210 10.45 -7.04 10.79
C PRO A 210 10.46 -7.52 12.24
N GLY A 211 10.63 -8.83 12.45
CA GLY A 211 10.62 -9.46 13.75
C GLY A 211 9.22 -9.78 14.31
N SER A 212 8.16 -9.26 13.73
CA SER A 212 6.79 -9.56 14.18
C SER A 212 6.29 -10.90 13.61
N ARG A 213 5.34 -11.52 14.34
CA ARG A 213 4.76 -12.81 13.94
C ARG A 213 4.04 -12.80 12.60
N THR A 214 3.47 -11.66 12.22
CA THR A 214 2.71 -11.47 10.99
C THR A 214 3.57 -11.03 9.80
N TYR A 215 4.83 -10.63 10.04
CA TYR A 215 5.76 -10.24 8.99
C TYR A 215 6.01 -11.36 7.98
N GLY A 216 6.08 -11.02 6.70
CA GLY A 216 6.26 -12.01 5.64
C GLY A 216 6.44 -11.36 4.27
N VAL A 217 6.28 -12.16 3.21
CA VAL A 217 6.46 -11.70 1.82
C VAL A 217 5.71 -10.40 1.51
N PRO A 218 4.41 -10.21 1.89
CA PRO A 218 3.72 -8.96 1.62
C PRO A 218 4.40 -7.75 2.25
N SER A 219 4.78 -7.85 3.52
CA SER A 219 5.45 -6.76 4.26
C SER A 219 6.80 -6.43 3.64
N ALA A 220 7.64 -7.44 3.41
CA ALA A 220 8.99 -7.28 2.88
C ALA A 220 8.98 -6.70 1.46
N LYS A 221 8.09 -7.19 0.57
CA LYS A 221 7.98 -6.68 -0.80
C LYS A 221 7.40 -5.27 -0.86
N LEU A 222 6.43 -4.92 -0.01
CA LEU A 222 5.90 -3.54 0.07
C LEU A 222 6.97 -2.56 0.56
N ALA A 223 7.80 -2.97 1.52
CA ALA A 223 8.89 -2.15 2.03
C ALA A 223 9.96 -1.79 0.96
N TRP A 224 9.96 -2.47 -0.18
CA TRP A 224 10.75 -2.07 -1.35
C TRP A 224 10.28 -0.73 -1.93
N PHE A 225 8.98 -0.50 -1.96
CA PHE A 225 8.40 0.69 -2.60
C PHE A 225 8.24 1.87 -1.63
N GLY A 226 8.03 1.60 -0.35
CA GLY A 226 7.70 2.63 0.61
C GLY A 226 7.27 2.06 1.95
N THR A 227 6.50 2.84 2.69
CA THR A 227 5.94 2.44 3.98
C THR A 227 4.47 2.07 3.84
N ALA A 228 4.04 1.07 4.63
CA ALA A 228 2.65 0.69 4.78
C ALA A 228 2.24 0.78 6.26
N ARG A 229 1.11 1.44 6.56
CA ARG A 229 0.62 1.64 7.93
C ARG A 229 -0.87 1.34 8.01
N ARG A 230 -1.30 0.76 9.13
CA ARG A 230 -2.73 0.63 9.42
C ARG A 230 -3.35 2.00 9.60
N ALA A 231 -4.38 2.28 8.80
CA ALA A 231 -5.11 3.54 8.84
C ALA A 231 -6.47 3.41 9.54
N GLY A 232 -6.98 2.19 9.71
CA GLY A 232 -8.26 1.97 10.38
C GLY A 232 -8.86 0.60 10.11
N SER A 233 -10.08 0.40 10.57
CA SER A 233 -10.87 -0.81 10.37
C SER A 233 -12.25 -0.47 9.80
N VAL A 234 -12.81 -1.41 9.03
CA VAL A 234 -14.15 -1.32 8.44
C VAL A 234 -14.89 -2.63 8.74
N GLY A 235 -15.99 -2.52 9.48
CA GLY A 235 -16.80 -3.66 9.86
C GLY A 235 -17.53 -4.25 8.64
N ARG A 236 -17.75 -5.56 8.66
CA ARG A 236 -18.36 -6.29 7.54
C ARG A 236 -19.79 -5.90 7.20
N ALA A 237 -20.53 -5.29 8.13
CA ALA A 237 -21.96 -4.94 7.94
C ALA A 237 -22.19 -3.85 6.87
N VAL A 238 -21.16 -3.10 6.50
CA VAL A 238 -21.23 -2.03 5.48
C VAL A 238 -21.12 -2.53 4.04
N PHE A 239 -20.99 -3.84 3.85
CA PHE A 239 -20.82 -4.46 2.54
C PHE A 239 -22.05 -5.26 2.08
N TRP A 240 -22.23 -5.33 0.79
CA TRP A 240 -23.14 -6.26 0.13
C TRP A 240 -22.43 -7.00 -1.02
N PRO A 241 -22.45 -8.35 -1.02
CA PRO A 241 -22.83 -9.22 0.10
C PRO A 241 -21.92 -9.03 1.31
N VAL A 242 -22.42 -9.40 2.50
CA VAL A 242 -21.64 -9.29 3.74
C VAL A 242 -20.48 -10.30 3.71
N PRO A 243 -19.22 -9.85 3.82
CA PRO A 243 -18.07 -10.75 3.85
C PRO A 243 -17.99 -11.52 5.17
N ARG A 244 -17.15 -12.56 5.22
CA ARG A 244 -16.96 -13.38 6.43
C ARG A 244 -16.10 -12.70 7.50
N VAL A 245 -15.25 -11.76 7.10
CA VAL A 245 -14.25 -11.10 7.95
C VAL A 245 -14.33 -9.59 7.77
N ASP A 246 -13.87 -8.85 8.77
CA ASP A 246 -13.74 -7.41 8.69
C ASP A 246 -12.62 -7.00 7.73
N SER A 247 -12.65 -5.74 7.33
CA SER A 247 -11.63 -5.12 6.47
C SER A 247 -10.70 -4.22 7.27
N GLY A 248 -9.52 -4.00 6.71
CA GLY A 248 -8.55 -3.06 7.21
C GLY A 248 -8.17 -2.04 6.15
N LEU A 249 -8.01 -0.80 6.55
CA LEU A 249 -7.47 0.26 5.73
C LEU A 249 -5.95 0.31 5.90
N VAL A 250 -5.23 0.34 4.78
CA VAL A 250 -3.78 0.45 4.72
C VAL A 250 -3.42 1.74 3.98
N SER A 251 -2.71 2.62 4.67
CA SER A 251 -2.10 3.79 4.05
C SER A 251 -0.72 3.41 3.52
N LEU A 252 -0.45 3.78 2.28
CA LEU A 252 0.80 3.56 1.57
C LEU A 252 1.46 4.92 1.30
N ALA A 253 2.78 5.02 1.51
CA ALA A 253 3.58 6.17 1.12
C ALA A 253 4.85 5.68 0.43
N ARG A 254 5.07 6.10 -0.83
CA ARG A 254 6.25 5.74 -1.60
C ARG A 254 7.48 6.49 -1.07
N TYR A 255 8.63 5.87 -1.08
CA TYR A 255 9.89 6.54 -0.83
C TYR A 255 10.16 7.62 -1.88
N SER A 256 10.78 8.73 -1.44
CA SER A 256 11.45 9.63 -2.37
C SER A 256 12.57 8.91 -3.12
N ALA A 257 13.06 9.47 -4.22
CA ALA A 257 14.18 8.88 -4.94
C ALA A 257 15.42 8.73 -4.04
N ALA A 258 15.69 9.73 -3.18
CA ALA A 258 16.81 9.70 -2.24
C ALA A 258 16.64 8.60 -1.17
N ASP A 259 15.47 8.51 -0.53
CA ASP A 259 15.19 7.47 0.46
C ASP A 259 15.26 6.07 -0.15
N ALA A 260 14.79 5.93 -1.38
CA ALA A 260 14.83 4.67 -2.10
C ALA A 260 16.27 4.16 -2.29
N VAL A 261 17.20 5.03 -2.64
CA VAL A 261 18.63 4.69 -2.76
C VAL A 261 19.23 4.30 -1.41
N LEU A 262 18.90 5.02 -0.33
CA LEU A 262 19.36 4.70 1.02
C LEU A 262 18.87 3.31 1.49
N VAL A 263 17.63 2.96 1.15
CA VAL A 263 17.02 1.69 1.58
C VAL A 263 17.49 0.51 0.74
N ARG A 264 17.61 0.67 -0.58
CA ARG A 264 17.80 -0.43 -1.54
C ARG A 264 19.26 -0.57 -2.03
N GLY A 265 20.06 0.49 -1.93
CA GLY A 265 21.38 0.54 -2.57
C GLY A 265 21.26 0.37 -4.09
N THR A 266 22.13 -0.47 -4.65
CA THR A 266 22.20 -0.78 -6.10
C THR A 266 21.46 -2.05 -6.51
N ALA A 267 20.80 -2.75 -5.57
CA ALA A 267 20.10 -4.00 -5.86
C ALA A 267 18.91 -3.78 -6.81
N SER A 268 18.65 -4.74 -7.67
CA SER A 268 17.43 -4.79 -8.48
C SER A 268 16.26 -5.30 -7.66
N ARG A 269 15.04 -4.91 -8.07
CA ARG A 269 13.80 -5.40 -7.45
C ARG A 269 13.67 -6.90 -7.63
N GLU A 270 13.91 -7.38 -8.82
CA GLU A 270 13.76 -8.78 -9.23
C GLU A 270 14.64 -9.70 -8.39
N GLU A 271 15.92 -9.34 -8.23
CA GLU A 271 16.85 -10.10 -7.41
C GLU A 271 16.49 -10.05 -5.92
N THR A 272 16.13 -8.87 -5.41
CA THR A 272 15.69 -8.72 -4.01
C THR A 272 14.43 -9.52 -3.73
N PHE A 273 13.46 -9.51 -4.64
CA PHE A 273 12.22 -10.29 -4.49
C PHE A 273 12.48 -11.79 -4.54
N ALA A 274 13.44 -12.24 -5.36
CA ALA A 274 13.85 -13.65 -5.38
C ALA A 274 14.46 -14.08 -4.03
N VAL A 275 15.28 -13.24 -3.42
CA VAL A 275 15.82 -13.51 -2.06
C VAL A 275 14.72 -13.55 -1.02
N ILE A 276 13.75 -12.61 -1.07
CA ILE A 276 12.60 -12.59 -0.15
C ILE A 276 11.79 -13.88 -0.31
N ASP A 277 11.42 -14.26 -1.54
CA ASP A 277 10.63 -15.47 -1.78
C ASP A 277 11.36 -16.72 -1.29
N ALA A 278 12.67 -16.84 -1.53
CA ALA A 278 13.50 -17.93 -1.04
C ALA A 278 13.54 -17.98 0.51
N ALA A 279 13.77 -16.84 1.16
CA ALA A 279 13.85 -16.75 2.62
C ALA A 279 12.53 -17.15 3.31
N PHE A 280 11.38 -16.82 2.70
CA PHE A 280 10.06 -17.14 3.25
C PHE A 280 9.48 -18.49 2.78
N SER A 281 10.07 -19.13 1.75
CA SER A 281 9.65 -20.47 1.31
C SER A 281 9.79 -21.52 2.40
N GLN A 282 10.76 -21.33 3.29
CA GLN A 282 11.03 -22.18 4.44
C GLN A 282 11.08 -21.37 5.74
N ARG A 283 10.01 -20.68 6.09
CA ARG A 283 9.90 -19.70 7.18
C ARG A 283 10.51 -20.14 8.52
N ARG A 284 10.47 -21.45 8.85
CA ARG A 284 10.99 -22.00 10.11
C ARG A 284 12.48 -22.32 10.08
N LYS A 285 13.14 -22.28 8.93
CA LYS A 285 14.56 -22.56 8.77
C LYS A 285 15.41 -21.29 8.93
N THR A 286 16.69 -21.48 9.22
CA THR A 286 17.69 -20.40 9.19
C THR A 286 17.87 -19.91 7.75
N LEU A 287 18.33 -18.68 7.59
CA LEU A 287 18.59 -18.09 6.28
C LEU A 287 19.59 -18.91 5.46
N ARG A 288 20.65 -19.46 6.10
CA ARG A 288 21.59 -20.38 5.47
C ARG A 288 20.90 -21.56 4.78
N SER A 289 19.89 -22.14 5.44
CA SER A 289 19.14 -23.26 4.87
C SER A 289 18.08 -22.79 3.87
N ALA A 290 17.39 -21.71 4.15
CA ALA A 290 16.29 -21.20 3.30
C ALA A 290 16.80 -20.70 1.95
N LEU A 291 17.96 -20.04 1.94
CA LEU A 291 18.58 -19.49 0.73
C LEU A 291 19.47 -20.51 -0.02
N ALA A 292 19.65 -21.71 0.48
CA ALA A 292 20.55 -22.70 -0.13
C ALA A 292 20.21 -23.00 -1.60
N GLN A 293 18.93 -23.11 -1.95
CA GLN A 293 18.50 -23.35 -3.33
C GLN A 293 18.73 -22.11 -4.21
N TRP A 294 18.47 -20.92 -3.68
CA TRP A 294 18.70 -19.66 -4.37
C TRP A 294 20.19 -19.41 -4.66
N ALA A 295 21.06 -19.69 -3.69
CA ALA A 295 22.52 -19.51 -3.81
C ALA A 295 23.25 -20.69 -4.49
N GLY A 296 22.57 -21.81 -4.72
CA GLY A 296 23.13 -23.04 -5.30
C GLY A 296 23.64 -24.03 -4.24
N SER A 297 24.01 -23.58 -3.05
CA SER A 297 24.41 -24.46 -1.93
C SER A 297 24.27 -23.74 -0.58
N PRO A 298 24.22 -24.49 0.57
CA PRO A 298 24.25 -23.87 1.89
C PRO A 298 25.54 -23.08 2.19
N ALA A 299 26.65 -23.47 1.61
CA ALA A 299 27.93 -22.76 1.78
C ALA A 299 27.91 -21.41 1.04
N ALA A 300 27.44 -21.39 -0.20
CA ALA A 300 27.30 -20.16 -0.98
C ALA A 300 26.23 -19.22 -0.35
N ALA A 301 25.17 -19.75 0.22
CA ALA A 301 24.19 -18.96 0.97
C ALA A 301 24.83 -18.31 2.22
N GLU A 302 25.65 -19.04 2.96
CA GLU A 302 26.37 -18.51 4.12
C GLU A 302 27.35 -17.40 3.72
N GLU A 303 28.11 -17.59 2.64
CA GLU A 303 29.04 -16.61 2.11
C GLU A 303 28.31 -15.30 1.70
N ALA A 304 27.23 -15.41 0.92
CA ALA A 304 26.42 -14.26 0.51
C ALA A 304 25.83 -13.50 1.71
N LEU A 305 25.34 -14.23 2.74
CA LEU A 305 24.83 -13.63 3.97
C LEU A 305 25.90 -12.86 4.74
N ARG A 306 27.09 -13.46 4.92
CA ARG A 306 28.22 -12.81 5.62
C ARG A 306 28.72 -11.59 4.86
N ALA A 307 28.82 -11.67 3.54
CA ALA A 307 29.19 -10.53 2.69
C ALA A 307 28.20 -9.37 2.80
N ALA A 308 26.91 -9.67 2.98
CA ALA A 308 25.87 -8.68 3.21
C ALA A 308 25.80 -8.15 4.67
N GLY A 309 26.66 -8.66 5.57
CA GLY A 309 26.63 -8.33 7.01
C GLY A 309 25.42 -8.91 7.75
N VAL A 310 24.89 -10.05 7.30
CA VAL A 310 23.73 -10.73 7.88
C VAL A 310 24.15 -12.04 8.53
N ASP A 311 23.69 -12.29 9.78
CA ASP A 311 23.95 -13.54 10.47
C ASP A 311 23.17 -14.71 9.79
N PRO A 312 23.89 -15.76 9.30
CA PRO A 312 23.29 -16.89 8.62
C PRO A 312 22.33 -17.73 9.51
N SER A 313 22.41 -17.60 10.83
CA SER A 313 21.56 -18.30 11.78
C SER A 313 20.16 -17.65 11.95
N LEU A 314 20.00 -16.41 11.54
CA LEU A 314 18.71 -15.71 11.57
C LEU A 314 17.68 -16.38 10.66
N ARG A 315 16.43 -15.97 10.82
CA ARG A 315 15.32 -16.34 9.92
C ARG A 315 14.91 -15.14 9.07
N GLY A 316 14.27 -15.38 7.92
CA GLY A 316 13.83 -14.32 7.01
C GLY A 316 12.94 -13.27 7.67
N GLU A 317 12.16 -13.64 8.69
CA GLU A 317 11.30 -12.71 9.42
C GLU A 317 12.06 -11.64 10.25
N ALA A 318 13.33 -11.85 10.52
CA ALA A 318 14.15 -10.89 11.26
C ALA A 318 14.69 -9.74 10.38
N LEU A 319 14.69 -9.91 9.05
CA LEU A 319 15.32 -8.99 8.11
C LEU A 319 14.38 -7.89 7.63
N GLY A 320 14.91 -6.67 7.55
CA GLY A 320 14.30 -5.57 6.81
C GLY A 320 14.66 -5.60 5.33
N ILE A 321 14.02 -4.72 4.56
CA ILE A 321 14.20 -4.67 3.09
C ILE A 321 15.64 -4.32 2.69
N GLY A 322 16.34 -3.46 3.45
CA GLY A 322 17.74 -3.11 3.17
C GLY A 322 18.69 -4.29 3.28
N GLU A 323 18.43 -5.22 4.21
CA GLU A 323 19.21 -6.45 4.36
C GLU A 323 18.95 -7.40 3.20
N PHE A 324 17.70 -7.59 2.79
CA PHE A 324 17.38 -8.37 1.60
C PHE A 324 18.02 -7.79 0.33
N ALA A 325 18.03 -6.46 0.19
CA ALA A 325 18.67 -5.78 -0.93
C ALA A 325 20.18 -5.98 -0.94
N ARG A 326 20.87 -5.89 0.21
CA ARG A 326 22.32 -6.16 0.30
C ARG A 326 22.66 -7.60 -0.05
N ILE A 327 21.87 -8.58 0.39
CA ILE A 327 22.07 -9.99 0.04
C ILE A 327 21.95 -10.18 -1.49
N ALA A 328 20.95 -9.53 -2.12
CA ALA A 328 20.76 -9.59 -3.56
C ALA A 328 21.93 -8.96 -4.33
N ALA A 329 22.37 -7.76 -3.93
CA ALA A 329 23.49 -7.04 -4.59
C ALA A 329 24.81 -7.81 -4.52
N GLY A 330 25.13 -8.45 -3.38
CA GLY A 330 26.34 -9.24 -3.20
C GLY A 330 26.41 -10.45 -4.12
N SER A 331 25.29 -11.06 -4.49
CA SER A 331 25.23 -12.22 -5.38
C SER A 331 25.28 -11.87 -6.88
N ALA A 332 25.01 -10.61 -7.25
CA ALA A 332 25.06 -10.18 -8.65
C ALA A 332 26.52 -10.06 -9.16
N GLY A 333 27.43 -9.68 -8.25
CA GLY A 333 28.86 -9.57 -8.59
C GLY A 333 29.53 -10.89 -8.98
N ASP A 334 29.09 -11.99 -8.40
CA ASP A 334 29.71 -13.31 -8.58
C ASP A 334 29.16 -14.06 -9.82
N ARG A 335 27.93 -13.77 -10.24
CA ARG A 335 27.30 -14.37 -11.43
C ARG A 335 27.80 -13.78 -12.76
N SER A 336 28.39 -12.57 -12.74
CA SER A 336 28.91 -11.92 -13.93
C SER A 336 30.37 -12.34 -14.27
N VAL A 337 31.06 -13.06 -13.37
CA VAL A 337 32.47 -13.52 -13.56
C VAL A 337 32.51 -14.95 -14.11
N GLY A 338 31.39 -15.66 -14.17
CA GLY A 338 31.27 -17.07 -14.60
C GLY A 338 30.53 -17.32 -15.93
N ALA A 339 30.33 -16.29 -16.79
CA ALA A 339 29.65 -16.42 -18.10
C ALA A 339 30.67 -16.17 -19.25
#